data_63267d73e9b3edb022c4da8001e3c5b7
#
_entry.id   63267d73e9b3edb022c4da8001e3c5b7
#
_cell.length_a   1.000
_cell.length_b   1.000
_cell.length_c   1.000
_cell.angle_alpha   90.00
_cell.angle_beta   90.00
_cell.angle_gamma   90.00
#
_symmetry.space_group_name_H-M   'P 1'
#
loop_
_entity.id
_entity.type
_entity.pdbx_description
1 polymer ?
#
loop_
_entity_poly.entity_id
_entity_poly.type
_entity_poly.pdbx_seq_one_letter_code
_entity_poly.pdbx_strand_id
1 'polypeptide(L)'
;MKKRLSLFIIFLLSSFFFYFFYNQKIISSNLWDIVPSKSTIIFELEDPNTQLNKILSEISESKLKNSVNDIINDYSNFNDFIDGKIEKYLFENKIIISFFNLSNKKLVPVYFSYKKNLDDDFILKKLRDKGYDLNERKLNGQIIFEAKNDEVSHIFSFLDNKVVYSSSSIVIEDVIRSINNSELLFKNKNKSLFSQV
;
A
#
# COMPACT_ATOMS: atom_id res chain seq x y z
N MET A 1 -9.51 -47.99 23.23
CA MET A 1 -9.89 -47.22 22.00
C MET A 1 -10.41 -45.80 22.30
N LYS A 2 -11.35 -45.60 23.23
CA LYS A 2 -11.96 -44.27 23.51
C LYS A 2 -10.95 -43.17 23.88
N LYS A 3 -9.94 -43.42 24.68
CA LYS A 3 -8.90 -42.42 25.08
C LYS A 3 -8.04 -41.92 23.87
N ARG A 4 -7.72 -42.80 22.92
CA ARG A 4 -6.92 -42.44 21.75
C ARG A 4 -7.73 -41.59 20.76
N LEU A 5 -9.04 -41.85 20.64
CA LEU A 5 -9.97 -41.08 19.82
C LEU A 5 -10.14 -39.65 20.39
N SER A 6 -10.26 -39.53 21.72
CA SER A 6 -10.36 -38.23 22.40
C SER A 6 -9.12 -37.36 22.18
N LEU A 7 -7.89 -37.93 22.31
CA LEU A 7 -6.64 -37.22 22.06
C LEU A 7 -6.54 -36.74 20.59
N PHE A 8 -6.98 -37.54 19.63
CA PHE A 8 -6.97 -37.16 18.22
C PHE A 8 -7.94 -36.00 17.91
N ILE A 9 -9.12 -36.00 18.53
CA ILE A 9 -10.10 -34.89 18.38
C ILE A 9 -9.53 -33.60 18.99
N ILE A 10 -8.90 -33.66 20.17
CA ILE A 10 -8.30 -32.48 20.80
C ILE A 10 -7.17 -31.92 19.92
N PHE A 11 -6.34 -32.77 19.32
CA PHE A 11 -5.29 -32.34 18.40
C PHE A 11 -5.84 -31.67 17.15
N LEU A 12 -6.90 -32.23 16.53
CA LEU A 12 -7.58 -31.64 15.38
C LEU A 12 -8.18 -30.26 15.72
N LEU A 13 -8.85 -30.13 16.86
CA LEU A 13 -9.43 -28.86 17.30
C LEU A 13 -8.36 -27.82 17.59
N SER A 14 -7.24 -28.20 18.22
CA SER A 14 -6.13 -27.27 18.49
C SER A 14 -5.46 -26.81 17.19
N SER A 15 -5.26 -27.71 16.21
CA SER A 15 -4.70 -27.36 14.89
C SER A 15 -5.62 -26.45 14.11
N PHE A 16 -6.94 -26.67 14.17
CA PHE A 16 -7.95 -25.82 13.55
C PHE A 16 -7.98 -24.43 14.20
N PHE A 17 -7.92 -24.37 15.52
CA PHE A 17 -7.85 -23.13 16.29
C PHE A 17 -6.58 -22.33 15.96
N PHE A 18 -5.43 -23.01 15.89
CA PHE A 18 -4.15 -22.39 15.55
C PHE A 18 -4.15 -21.85 14.13
N TYR A 19 -4.69 -22.61 13.17
CA TYR A 19 -4.86 -22.19 11.78
C TYR A 19 -5.80 -20.98 11.65
N PHE A 20 -6.91 -21.00 12.39
CA PHE A 20 -7.89 -19.90 12.37
C PHE A 20 -7.35 -18.62 12.99
N PHE A 21 -6.67 -18.71 14.14
CA PHE A 21 -6.04 -17.55 14.76
C PHE A 21 -4.83 -17.02 13.98
N TYR A 22 -4.05 -17.90 13.37
CA TYR A 22 -2.94 -17.51 12.50
C TYR A 22 -3.44 -16.72 11.29
N ASN A 23 -4.48 -17.20 10.63
CA ASN A 23 -5.10 -16.49 9.50
C ASN A 23 -5.81 -15.18 9.91
N GLN A 24 -6.47 -15.11 11.06
CA GLN A 24 -7.06 -13.86 11.52
C GLN A 24 -6.02 -12.78 11.82
N LYS A 25 -4.83 -13.14 12.29
CA LYS A 25 -3.75 -12.16 12.56
C LYS A 25 -3.23 -11.49 11.28
N ILE A 26 -3.34 -12.17 10.14
CA ILE A 26 -2.94 -11.65 8.82
C ILE A 26 -4.00 -10.69 8.24
N ILE A 27 -5.28 -10.89 8.57
CA ILE A 27 -6.40 -10.16 7.95
C ILE A 27 -6.66 -8.78 8.60
N SER A 28 -6.17 -8.52 9.81
CA SER A 28 -6.53 -7.33 10.59
C SER A 28 -5.52 -6.18 10.60
N SER A 29 -4.48 -6.20 9.78
CA SER A 29 -3.49 -5.12 9.77
C SER A 29 -4.02 -3.91 9.00
N ASN A 30 -4.15 -2.78 9.70
CA ASN A 30 -4.58 -1.50 9.12
C ASN A 30 -3.52 -0.95 8.15
N LEU A 31 -3.91 -0.17 7.14
CA LEU A 31 -2.98 0.53 6.25
C LEU A 31 -2.02 1.45 7.02
N TRP A 32 -2.49 2.04 8.11
CA TRP A 32 -1.66 2.86 9.00
C TRP A 32 -0.47 2.13 9.63
N ASP A 33 -0.50 0.79 9.65
CA ASP A 33 0.59 -0.04 10.21
C ASP A 33 1.85 -0.02 9.34
N ILE A 34 1.76 0.48 8.10
CA ILE A 34 2.88 0.55 7.15
C ILE A 34 3.24 1.99 6.73
N VAL A 35 2.55 3.01 7.27
CA VAL A 35 2.84 4.41 6.97
C VAL A 35 4.04 4.89 7.79
N PRO A 36 5.11 5.40 7.14
CA PRO A 36 6.28 5.90 7.85
C PRO A 36 6.01 7.19 8.63
N SER A 37 6.65 7.33 9.79
CA SER A 37 6.50 8.50 10.67
C SER A 37 7.10 9.79 10.10
N LYS A 38 7.95 9.69 9.09
CA LYS A 38 8.56 10.85 8.40
C LYS A 38 7.71 11.40 7.26
N SER A 39 6.53 10.85 7.02
CA SER A 39 5.55 11.43 6.10
C SER A 39 5.18 12.85 6.54
N THR A 40 5.24 13.81 5.61
CA THR A 40 5.01 15.23 5.91
C THR A 40 3.51 15.55 5.93
N ILE A 41 2.77 14.97 5.00
CA ILE A 41 1.32 15.12 4.84
C ILE A 41 0.74 13.75 4.59
N ILE A 42 -0.41 13.44 5.16
CA ILE A 42 -1.09 12.17 4.98
C ILE A 42 -2.58 12.43 4.74
N PHE A 43 -3.12 11.84 3.68
CA PHE A 43 -4.54 11.81 3.38
C PHE A 43 -5.05 10.38 3.43
N GLU A 44 -6.17 10.16 4.08
CA GLU A 44 -6.92 8.92 4.03
C GLU A 44 -8.17 9.16 3.21
N LEU A 45 -8.35 8.44 2.11
CA LEU A 45 -9.43 8.62 1.13
C LEU A 45 -10.21 7.32 1.02
N GLU A 46 -11.54 7.40 1.19
CA GLU A 46 -12.44 6.25 1.02
C GLU A 46 -12.96 6.12 -0.42
N ASP A 47 -13.08 7.25 -1.13
CA ASP A 47 -13.37 7.34 -2.57
C ASP A 47 -12.42 8.36 -3.19
N PRO A 48 -11.22 7.92 -3.60
CA PRO A 48 -10.17 8.84 -4.06
C PRO A 48 -10.58 9.70 -5.23
N ASN A 49 -11.31 9.15 -6.20
CA ASN A 49 -11.72 9.88 -7.40
C ASN A 49 -12.65 11.05 -7.06
N THR A 50 -13.69 10.79 -6.25
CA THR A 50 -14.64 11.83 -5.85
C THR A 50 -13.99 12.83 -4.90
N GLN A 51 -13.22 12.37 -3.93
CA GLN A 51 -12.64 13.22 -2.89
C GLN A 51 -11.53 14.12 -3.44
N LEU A 52 -10.65 13.61 -4.31
CA LEU A 52 -9.62 14.43 -4.96
C LEU A 52 -10.21 15.51 -5.85
N ASN A 53 -11.22 15.19 -6.65
CA ASN A 53 -11.92 16.17 -7.48
C ASN A 53 -12.62 17.25 -6.65
N LYS A 54 -13.21 16.87 -5.50
CA LYS A 54 -13.81 17.82 -4.56
C LYS A 54 -12.76 18.76 -3.97
N ILE A 55 -11.63 18.24 -3.51
CA ILE A 55 -10.52 19.04 -2.99
C ILE A 55 -10.07 20.04 -4.05
N LEU A 56 -9.90 19.61 -5.31
CA LEU A 56 -9.53 20.50 -6.42
C LEU A 56 -10.53 21.65 -6.63
N SER A 57 -11.83 21.35 -6.56
CA SER A 57 -12.86 22.35 -6.77
C SER A 57 -12.93 23.40 -5.67
N GLU A 58 -12.50 23.05 -4.44
CA GLU A 58 -12.52 23.92 -3.26
C GLU A 58 -11.25 24.77 -3.13
N ILE A 59 -10.15 24.40 -3.80
CA ILE A 59 -8.89 25.15 -3.73
C ILE A 59 -8.90 26.29 -4.73
N SER A 60 -8.97 27.54 -4.23
CA SER A 60 -8.94 28.75 -5.04
C SER A 60 -7.53 29.31 -5.27
N GLU A 61 -6.56 28.99 -4.41
CA GLU A 61 -5.20 29.55 -4.48
C GLU A 61 -4.33 28.85 -5.53
N SER A 62 -3.71 29.65 -6.43
CA SER A 62 -2.97 29.16 -7.59
C SER A 62 -1.76 28.25 -7.23
N LYS A 63 -1.06 28.51 -6.13
CA LYS A 63 0.10 27.69 -5.70
C LYS A 63 -0.31 26.32 -5.19
N LEU A 64 -1.35 26.26 -4.35
CA LEU A 64 -1.92 25.02 -3.86
C LEU A 64 -2.58 24.23 -4.98
N LYS A 65 -3.23 24.92 -5.92
CA LYS A 65 -3.86 24.30 -7.08
C LYS A 65 -2.85 23.55 -7.95
N ASN A 66 -1.67 24.11 -8.19
CA ASN A 66 -0.62 23.43 -8.95
C ASN A 66 -0.13 22.17 -8.22
N SER A 67 0.11 22.25 -6.90
CA SER A 67 0.54 21.09 -6.12
C SER A 67 -0.52 19.98 -6.10
N VAL A 68 -1.80 20.35 -6.03
CA VAL A 68 -2.90 19.37 -6.05
C VAL A 68 -3.09 18.80 -7.46
N ASN A 69 -2.89 19.60 -8.52
CA ASN A 69 -2.88 19.09 -9.89
C ASN A 69 -1.75 18.07 -10.10
N ASP A 70 -0.55 18.33 -9.56
CA ASP A 70 0.54 17.36 -9.62
C ASP A 70 0.16 16.04 -8.93
N ILE A 71 -0.49 16.11 -7.76
CA ILE A 71 -1.01 14.93 -7.05
C ILE A 71 -2.04 14.18 -7.89
N ILE A 72 -2.96 14.90 -8.54
CA ILE A 72 -4.01 14.29 -9.37
C ILE A 72 -3.42 13.67 -10.62
N ASN A 73 -2.47 14.31 -11.25
CA ASN A 73 -1.79 13.77 -12.41
C ASN A 73 -1.02 12.49 -12.02
N ASP A 74 -0.34 12.50 -10.89
CA ASP A 74 0.38 11.32 -10.39
C ASP A 74 -0.59 10.19 -9.99
N TYR A 75 -1.74 10.54 -9.40
CA TYR A 75 -2.81 9.59 -9.10
C TYR A 75 -3.49 9.05 -10.38
N SER A 76 -3.68 9.88 -11.39
CA SER A 76 -4.19 9.45 -12.70
C SER A 76 -3.22 8.48 -13.36
N ASN A 77 -1.92 8.78 -13.37
CA ASN A 77 -0.89 7.87 -13.88
C ASN A 77 -0.88 6.53 -13.13
N PHE A 78 -1.10 6.58 -11.82
CA PHE A 78 -1.24 5.37 -11.01
C PHE A 78 -2.52 4.59 -11.37
N ASN A 79 -3.65 5.27 -11.55
CA ASN A 79 -4.90 4.67 -12.00
C ASN A 79 -4.75 4.03 -13.40
N ASP A 80 -4.10 4.70 -14.33
CA ASP A 80 -3.86 4.21 -15.68
C ASP A 80 -2.92 3.00 -15.68
N PHE A 81 -1.90 3.01 -14.80
CA PHE A 81 -1.04 1.86 -14.56
C PHE A 81 -1.83 0.63 -14.12
N ILE A 82 -2.78 0.84 -13.22
CA ILE A 82 -3.55 -0.25 -12.63
C ILE A 82 -4.62 -0.78 -13.59
N ASP A 83 -5.06 0.03 -14.59
CA ASP A 83 -6.21 -0.25 -15.48
C ASP A 83 -7.50 -0.54 -14.70
N GLY A 84 -8.63 0.06 -15.05
CA GLY A 84 -9.91 -0.12 -14.34
C GLY A 84 -10.37 -1.56 -14.14
N LYS A 85 -9.75 -2.54 -14.80
CA LYS A 85 -9.94 -3.98 -14.54
C LYS A 85 -9.08 -4.48 -13.38
N ILE A 86 -7.86 -3.95 -13.20
CA ILE A 86 -6.97 -4.29 -12.07
C ILE A 86 -7.39 -3.47 -10.83
N GLU A 87 -7.84 -2.24 -11.01
CA GLU A 87 -8.40 -1.38 -9.96
C GLU A 87 -9.48 -2.11 -9.13
N LYS A 88 -10.38 -2.84 -9.80
CA LYS A 88 -11.38 -3.67 -9.14
C LYS A 88 -10.78 -4.74 -8.22
N TYR A 89 -9.53 -5.10 -8.42
CA TYR A 89 -8.84 -6.17 -7.69
C TYR A 89 -7.78 -5.66 -6.70
N LEU A 90 -7.19 -4.48 -6.93
CA LEU A 90 -6.14 -3.93 -6.06
C LEU A 90 -6.69 -3.02 -4.97
N PHE A 91 -7.85 -2.38 -5.16
CA PHE A 91 -8.37 -1.44 -4.17
C PHE A 91 -9.69 -1.92 -3.57
N GLU A 92 -9.68 -2.20 -2.29
CA GLU A 92 -10.83 -1.87 -1.48
C GLU A 92 -10.84 -0.35 -1.39
N ASN A 93 -11.97 0.27 -1.57
CA ASN A 93 -12.27 1.70 -1.68
C ASN A 93 -11.47 2.68 -0.80
N LYS A 94 -10.46 2.23 -0.08
CA LYS A 94 -9.68 3.00 0.88
C LYS A 94 -8.21 3.06 0.48
N ILE A 95 -7.70 4.28 0.32
CA ILE A 95 -6.28 4.56 0.04
C ILE A 95 -5.74 5.52 1.08
N ILE A 96 -4.49 5.31 1.50
CA ILE A 96 -3.71 6.34 2.18
C ILE A 96 -2.70 6.90 1.18
N ILE A 97 -2.69 8.22 1.02
CA ILE A 97 -1.66 8.95 0.26
C ILE A 97 -0.79 9.67 1.27
N SER A 98 0.49 9.37 1.30
CA SER A 98 1.44 10.10 2.12
C SER A 98 2.52 10.77 1.26
N PHE A 99 3.02 11.92 1.72
CA PHE A 99 4.00 12.71 0.99
C PHE A 99 5.34 12.70 1.72
N PHE A 100 6.38 12.45 0.95
CA PHE A 100 7.76 12.50 1.39
C PHE A 100 8.46 13.72 0.84
N ASN A 101 9.16 14.44 1.71
CA ASN A 101 10.00 15.54 1.28
C ASN A 101 11.39 15.00 0.91
N LEU A 102 11.71 14.98 -0.37
CA LEU A 102 13.05 14.69 -0.86
C LEU A 102 13.90 15.97 -0.86
N SER A 103 15.24 15.82 -0.85
CA SER A 103 16.25 16.87 -0.62
C SER A 103 16.10 18.16 -1.45
N ASN A 104 15.28 18.18 -2.49
CA ASN A 104 15.05 19.32 -3.38
C ASN A 104 13.70 20.03 -3.14
N LYS A 105 13.11 19.92 -1.96
CA LYS A 105 11.76 20.43 -1.64
C LYS A 105 10.64 19.84 -2.53
N LYS A 106 10.91 18.74 -3.21
CA LYS A 106 9.92 18.03 -4.00
C LYS A 106 9.16 17.08 -3.07
N LEU A 107 7.85 17.26 -3.00
CA LEU A 107 6.95 16.32 -2.35
C LEU A 107 6.70 15.15 -3.31
N VAL A 108 6.98 13.95 -2.85
CA VAL A 108 6.76 12.73 -3.63
C VAL A 108 5.66 11.91 -2.95
N PRO A 109 4.57 11.60 -3.67
CA PRO A 109 3.48 10.82 -3.12
C PRO A 109 3.84 9.34 -3.03
N VAL A 110 3.29 8.71 -2.01
CA VAL A 110 3.26 7.25 -1.84
C VAL A 110 1.83 6.84 -1.57
N TYR A 111 1.39 5.85 -2.28
CA TYR A 111 0.04 5.31 -2.21
C TYR A 111 0.09 3.97 -1.48
N PHE A 112 -0.75 3.82 -0.48
CA PHE A 112 -0.94 2.59 0.29
C PHE A 112 -2.36 2.12 0.08
N SER A 113 -2.52 0.86 -0.31
CA SER A 113 -3.82 0.26 -0.51
C SER A 113 -3.82 -1.21 -0.08
N TYR A 114 -5.01 -1.77 0.07
CA TYR A 114 -5.16 -3.21 0.25
C TYR A 114 -5.09 -3.92 -1.11
N LYS A 115 -4.43 -5.06 -1.11
CA LYS A 115 -4.48 -6.02 -2.20
C LYS A 115 -5.62 -7.00 -1.90
N LYS A 116 -6.64 -7.06 -2.76
CA LYS A 116 -7.62 -8.14 -2.71
C LYS A 116 -6.90 -9.46 -2.96
N ASN A 117 -7.47 -10.57 -2.52
CA ASN A 117 -6.91 -11.94 -2.54
C ASN A 117 -6.44 -12.43 -3.93
N LEU A 118 -5.69 -11.59 -4.63
CA LEU A 118 -5.06 -11.92 -5.90
C LEU A 118 -3.63 -12.37 -5.67
N ASP A 119 -3.26 -13.37 -6.43
CA ASP A 119 -1.88 -13.80 -6.57
C ASP A 119 -1.04 -12.65 -7.17
N ASP A 120 0.12 -12.39 -6.59
CA ASP A 120 1.07 -11.39 -7.08
C ASP A 120 1.45 -11.69 -8.53
N ASP A 121 1.65 -12.97 -8.87
CA ASP A 121 1.97 -13.41 -10.22
C ASP A 121 0.89 -13.03 -11.25
N PHE A 122 -0.37 -13.03 -10.85
CA PHE A 122 -1.45 -12.58 -11.74
C PHE A 122 -1.32 -11.09 -12.07
N ILE A 123 -1.01 -10.26 -11.07
CA ILE A 123 -0.82 -8.81 -11.26
C ILE A 123 0.39 -8.57 -12.17
N LEU A 124 1.52 -9.21 -11.88
CA LEU A 124 2.75 -9.09 -12.65
C LEU A 124 2.56 -9.54 -14.11
N LYS A 125 1.83 -10.65 -14.32
CA LYS A 125 1.48 -11.10 -15.66
C LYS A 125 0.66 -10.06 -16.41
N LYS A 126 -0.35 -9.45 -15.77
CA LYS A 126 -1.17 -8.42 -16.39
C LYS A 126 -0.36 -7.18 -16.79
N LEU A 127 0.65 -6.80 -16.01
CA LEU A 127 1.54 -5.70 -16.35
C LEU A 127 2.41 -6.05 -17.56
N ARG A 128 2.95 -7.26 -17.64
CA ARG A 128 3.68 -7.75 -18.84
C ARG A 128 2.78 -7.77 -20.08
N ASP A 129 1.54 -8.27 -19.94
CA ASP A 129 0.56 -8.30 -21.02
C ASP A 129 0.22 -6.90 -21.57
N LYS A 130 0.41 -5.84 -20.75
CA LYS A 130 0.28 -4.43 -21.13
C LYS A 130 1.56 -3.83 -21.74
N GLY A 131 2.62 -4.61 -21.86
CA GLY A 131 3.89 -4.15 -22.45
C GLY A 131 4.83 -3.47 -21.46
N TYR A 132 4.60 -3.60 -20.14
CA TYR A 132 5.59 -3.13 -19.16
C TYR A 132 6.75 -4.11 -19.07
N ASP A 133 7.97 -3.57 -19.09
CA ASP A 133 9.18 -4.28 -18.68
C ASP A 133 9.27 -4.28 -17.16
N LEU A 134 9.37 -5.47 -16.55
CA LEU A 134 9.37 -5.66 -15.11
C LEU A 134 10.77 -6.04 -14.63
N ASN A 135 11.35 -5.17 -13.82
CA ASN A 135 12.56 -5.43 -13.07
C ASN A 135 12.25 -5.68 -11.60
N GLU A 136 12.99 -6.59 -10.99
CA GLU A 136 12.82 -6.96 -9.59
C GLU A 136 14.13 -6.76 -8.84
N ARG A 137 14.04 -6.23 -7.63
CA ARG A 137 15.17 -6.17 -6.70
C ARG A 137 14.69 -6.43 -5.27
N LYS A 138 15.59 -6.96 -4.43
CA LYS A 138 15.27 -7.32 -3.05
C LYS A 138 15.91 -6.34 -2.07
N LEU A 139 15.12 -5.88 -1.10
CA LEU A 139 15.57 -5.05 0.02
C LEU A 139 14.96 -5.55 1.33
N ASN A 140 15.77 -5.90 2.30
CA ASN A 140 15.35 -6.36 3.63
C ASN A 140 14.29 -7.49 3.59
N GLY A 141 14.42 -8.41 2.63
CA GLY A 141 13.49 -9.52 2.46
C GLY A 141 12.26 -9.22 1.60
N GLN A 142 11.95 -7.95 1.34
CA GLN A 142 10.85 -7.51 0.47
C GLN A 142 11.31 -7.37 -0.98
N ILE A 143 10.42 -7.67 -1.92
CA ILE A 143 10.67 -7.49 -3.35
C ILE A 143 10.10 -6.15 -3.78
N ILE A 144 10.93 -5.35 -4.45
CA ILE A 144 10.56 -4.11 -5.11
C ILE A 144 10.46 -4.39 -6.59
N PHE A 145 9.33 -4.09 -7.18
CA PHE A 145 9.08 -4.18 -8.61
C PHE A 145 9.20 -2.80 -9.23
N GLU A 146 9.83 -2.74 -10.39
CA GLU A 146 9.89 -1.56 -11.23
C GLU A 146 9.30 -1.93 -12.60
N ALA A 147 8.12 -1.40 -12.89
CA ALA A 147 7.45 -1.57 -14.17
C ALA A 147 7.72 -0.34 -15.03
N LYS A 148 8.36 -0.54 -16.18
CA LYS A 148 8.72 0.52 -17.13
C LYS A 148 8.05 0.31 -18.46
N ASN A 149 7.62 1.42 -19.07
CA ASN A 149 7.39 1.53 -20.48
C ASN A 149 8.20 2.73 -21.03
N ASP A 150 8.02 3.09 -22.28
CA ASP A 150 8.80 4.16 -22.92
C ASP A 150 8.62 5.54 -22.26
N GLU A 151 7.54 5.77 -21.52
CA GLU A 151 7.16 7.07 -21.00
C GLU A 151 7.24 7.16 -19.46
N VAL A 152 6.93 6.09 -18.75
CA VAL A 152 6.71 6.13 -17.29
C VAL A 152 7.36 4.95 -16.58
N SER A 153 7.85 5.20 -15.37
CA SER A 153 8.33 4.17 -14.45
C SER A 153 7.45 4.14 -13.21
N HIS A 154 6.94 2.97 -12.87
CA HIS A 154 6.10 2.71 -11.71
C HIS A 154 6.85 1.77 -10.75
N ILE A 155 6.96 2.16 -9.49
CA ILE A 155 7.68 1.37 -8.49
C ILE A 155 6.71 0.96 -7.39
N PHE A 156 6.67 -0.33 -7.09
CA PHE A 156 5.75 -0.88 -6.10
C PHE A 156 6.33 -2.09 -5.35
N SER A 157 5.70 -2.42 -4.23
CA SER A 157 6.00 -3.62 -3.47
C SER A 157 4.72 -4.20 -2.90
N PHE A 158 4.61 -5.51 -2.87
CA PHE A 158 3.55 -6.23 -2.17
C PHE A 158 4.01 -6.53 -0.74
N LEU A 159 3.18 -6.15 0.21
CA LEU A 159 3.44 -6.28 1.64
C LEU A 159 2.26 -7.05 2.27
N ASP A 160 2.32 -8.37 2.24
CA ASP A 160 1.22 -9.27 2.59
C ASP A 160 -0.04 -8.96 1.77
N ASN A 161 -1.10 -8.49 2.44
CA ASN A 161 -2.36 -8.08 1.79
C ASN A 161 -2.39 -6.61 1.37
N LYS A 162 -1.26 -5.92 1.33
CA LYS A 162 -1.14 -4.51 0.97
C LYS A 162 -0.24 -4.32 -0.23
N VAL A 163 -0.45 -3.21 -0.92
CA VAL A 163 0.45 -2.71 -1.94
C VAL A 163 0.89 -1.30 -1.57
N VAL A 164 2.16 -1.03 -1.77
CA VAL A 164 2.72 0.31 -1.70
C VAL A 164 3.25 0.69 -3.08
N TYR A 165 2.93 1.89 -3.53
CA TYR A 165 3.28 2.39 -4.85
C TYR A 165 3.82 3.82 -4.78
N SER A 166 4.79 4.14 -5.63
CA SER A 166 5.30 5.50 -5.87
C SER A 166 5.99 5.56 -7.23
N SER A 167 6.16 6.77 -7.76
CA SER A 167 7.05 7.05 -8.90
C SER A 167 8.54 7.11 -8.49
N SER A 168 8.88 6.97 -7.21
CA SER A 168 10.24 7.07 -6.67
C SER A 168 10.70 5.83 -5.93
N SER A 169 11.78 5.21 -6.41
CA SER A 169 12.37 4.04 -5.77
C SER A 169 12.92 4.33 -4.37
N ILE A 170 13.49 5.53 -4.18
CA ILE A 170 14.04 5.95 -2.88
C ILE A 170 12.95 5.96 -1.81
N VAL A 171 11.74 6.42 -2.16
CA VAL A 171 10.64 6.51 -1.22
C VAL A 171 10.08 5.12 -0.88
N ILE A 172 9.97 4.22 -1.85
CA ILE A 172 9.57 2.81 -1.59
C ILE A 172 10.59 2.11 -0.69
N GLU A 173 11.90 2.34 -0.91
CA GLU A 173 12.94 1.82 -0.01
C GLU A 173 12.80 2.34 1.42
N ASP A 174 12.50 3.62 1.57
CA ASP A 174 12.28 4.23 2.88
C ASP A 174 11.06 3.65 3.60
N VAL A 175 9.99 3.36 2.87
CA VAL A 175 8.82 2.65 3.41
C VAL A 175 9.23 1.26 3.91
N ILE A 176 9.93 0.48 3.10
CA ILE A 176 10.38 -0.88 3.47
C ILE A 176 11.31 -0.85 4.68
N ARG A 177 12.24 0.12 4.76
CA ARG A 177 13.10 0.29 5.94
C ARG A 177 12.29 0.63 7.20
N SER A 178 11.25 1.44 7.06
CA SER A 178 10.37 1.82 8.17
C SER A 178 9.54 0.65 8.69
N ILE A 179 9.06 -0.22 7.80
CA ILE A 179 8.32 -1.43 8.19
C ILE A 179 9.21 -2.39 8.98
N ASN A 180 10.47 -2.54 8.60
CA ASN A 180 11.43 -3.38 9.31
C ASN A 180 11.90 -2.78 10.65
N ASN A 181 11.67 -1.48 10.86
CA ASN A 181 11.89 -0.80 12.15
C ASN A 181 10.59 -0.12 12.60
N SER A 182 9.83 -0.82 13.43
CA SER A 182 8.49 -0.39 13.84
C SER A 182 8.45 0.97 14.55
N GLU A 183 9.57 1.45 15.12
CA GLU A 183 9.67 2.77 15.74
C GLU A 183 9.58 3.91 14.69
N LEU A 184 9.92 3.60 13.44
CA LEU A 184 9.82 4.54 12.32
C LEU A 184 8.41 4.60 11.71
N LEU A 185 7.44 3.87 12.23
CA LEU A 185 6.06 3.89 11.75
C LEU A 185 5.24 4.99 12.44
N PHE A 186 4.37 5.63 11.66
CA PHE A 186 3.53 6.74 12.11
C PHE A 186 2.65 6.37 13.31
N LYS A 187 1.98 5.23 13.27
CA LYS A 187 1.14 4.73 14.34
C LYS A 187 1.87 4.59 15.67
N ASN A 188 3.09 4.10 15.66
CA ASN A 188 3.87 3.90 16.87
C ASN A 188 4.37 5.22 17.47
N LYS A 189 4.73 6.18 16.62
CA LYS A 189 5.16 7.52 17.04
C LYS A 189 4.00 8.38 17.58
N ASN A 190 2.79 8.18 17.04
CA ASN A 190 1.62 9.01 17.36
C ASN A 190 0.50 8.22 18.03
N LYS A 191 0.84 7.26 18.90
CA LYS A 191 -0.14 6.40 19.61
C LYS A 191 -1.26 7.17 20.29
N SER A 192 -0.97 8.36 20.84
CA SER A 192 -1.96 9.20 21.52
C SER A 192 -3.04 9.76 20.59
N LEU A 193 -2.77 9.89 19.30
CA LEU A 193 -3.75 10.41 18.32
C LEU A 193 -4.79 9.35 17.92
N PHE A 194 -4.45 8.07 18.00
CA PHE A 194 -5.31 6.96 17.60
C PHE A 194 -6.07 6.31 18.76
N SER A 195 -5.78 6.68 20.00
CA SER A 195 -6.51 6.17 21.19
C SER A 195 -7.82 6.89 21.48
N GLN A 196 -8.19 7.89 20.65
CA GLN A 196 -9.37 8.73 20.83
C GLN A 196 -10.45 8.51 19.74
N VAL A 197 -10.31 7.48 18.90
CA VAL A 197 -11.30 7.14 17.85
C VAL A 197 -11.97 5.81 18.17
#